data_87364759d453612d09cd7b26a54bb289
#
_entry.id   87364759d453612d09cd7b26a54bb289
#
_cell.length_a   1.000
_cell.length_b   1.000
_cell.length_c   1.000
_cell.angle_alpha   90.00
_cell.angle_beta   90.00
_cell.angle_gamma   90.00
#
_symmetry.space_group_name_H-M   'P 1'
#
loop_
_entity.id
_entity.type
_entity.pdbx_description
1 polymer ?
#
loop_
_entity_poly.entity_id
_entity_poly.type
_entity_poly.pdbx_seq_one_letter_code
_entity_poly.pdbx_strand_id
1 'polypeptide(L)'
;MKISTEIYSAARHIGEEKAIELYAKAGFDCWDFSMFEMARIDWSTYKLKESNHPLAKADYADFAKKLKRVADDYGIECNQSHAPFPSKAVGMDYLKRAIECTAIAGGKICIIHPDNNLSAEENAKMYNELLPCAKEYGVKIATENMWNWDNSLNKSCFAACATAEDFKKHIDVVNDPYLVACLDLGHAEMVGSGEGAPYMIRELGSRLQALHIHDNDKHGDSHQIPFSMKIDFNEIAKALKDINYQGELTLEADRYLEAYNKDNIFEGMKKLAESARRLEELIKNA
;
A
#
# COMPACT_ATOMS: atom_id res chain seq x y z
N MET A 1 -14.23 2.27 -11.73
CA MET A 1 -13.53 1.72 -10.56
C MET A 1 -13.56 2.77 -9.47
N LYS A 2 -13.40 2.39 -8.20
CA LYS A 2 -13.20 3.38 -7.13
C LYS A 2 -11.75 3.84 -7.10
N ILE A 3 -11.52 5.10 -6.74
CA ILE A 3 -10.18 5.64 -6.50
C ILE A 3 -9.92 5.79 -5.01
N SER A 4 -8.69 5.52 -4.61
CA SER A 4 -8.23 5.53 -3.23
C SER A 4 -6.84 6.17 -3.11
N THR A 5 -6.43 6.52 -1.91
CA THR A 5 -5.08 7.00 -1.61
C THR A 5 -4.70 6.70 -0.17
N GLU A 6 -3.39 6.56 0.07
CA GLU A 6 -2.85 6.51 1.42
C GLU A 6 -3.11 7.82 2.17
N ILE A 7 -3.29 7.74 3.49
CA ILE A 7 -3.60 8.96 4.28
C ILE A 7 -2.39 9.54 5.01
N TYR A 8 -1.29 8.80 5.16
CA TYR A 8 -0.16 9.17 6.00
C TYR A 8 0.50 10.48 5.56
N SER A 9 0.69 10.67 4.27
CA SER A 9 1.34 11.87 3.72
C SER A 9 0.59 13.16 4.08
N ALA A 10 -0.74 13.14 4.05
CA ALA A 10 -1.55 14.25 4.48
C ALA A 10 -1.67 14.34 6.00
N ALA A 11 -1.85 13.19 6.68
CA ALA A 11 -2.04 13.15 8.13
C ALA A 11 -0.85 13.75 8.90
N ARG A 12 0.37 13.62 8.39
CA ARG A 12 1.56 14.29 8.97
C ARG A 12 1.43 15.82 9.10
N HIS A 13 0.63 16.44 8.24
CA HIS A 13 0.43 17.88 8.21
C HIS A 13 -0.81 18.34 8.98
N ILE A 14 -1.88 17.55 8.96
CA ILE A 14 -3.21 17.97 9.39
C ILE A 14 -3.95 16.98 10.30
N GLY A 15 -3.33 15.83 10.62
CA GLY A 15 -3.95 14.73 11.38
C GLY A 15 -4.87 13.85 10.51
N GLU A 16 -5.08 12.59 10.94
CA GLU A 16 -5.77 11.58 10.16
C GLU A 16 -7.24 11.91 9.93
N GLU A 17 -7.96 12.40 10.94
CA GLU A 17 -9.36 12.77 10.84
C GLU A 17 -9.58 13.83 9.75
N LYS A 18 -8.72 14.86 9.76
CA LYS A 18 -8.80 15.94 8.79
C LYS A 18 -8.34 15.49 7.40
N ALA A 19 -7.39 14.57 7.32
CA ALA A 19 -6.96 13.97 6.05
C ALA A 19 -8.12 13.20 5.40
N ILE A 20 -8.82 12.33 6.14
CA ILE A 20 -9.99 11.58 5.65
C ILE A 20 -11.09 12.54 5.15
N GLU A 21 -11.45 13.56 5.96
CA GLU A 21 -12.41 14.60 5.55
C GLU A 21 -12.02 15.25 4.23
N LEU A 22 -10.76 15.67 4.10
CA LEU A 22 -10.32 16.42 2.92
C LEU A 22 -10.15 15.51 1.68
N TYR A 23 -9.75 14.26 1.84
CA TYR A 23 -9.73 13.30 0.73
C TYR A 23 -11.13 13.02 0.18
N ALA A 24 -12.13 12.85 1.05
CA ALA A 24 -13.53 12.75 0.62
C ALA A 24 -13.95 14.00 -0.18
N LYS A 25 -13.64 15.19 0.32
CA LYS A 25 -13.94 16.47 -0.37
C LYS A 25 -13.13 16.67 -1.66
N ALA A 26 -11.95 16.10 -1.78
CA ALA A 26 -11.14 16.11 -2.99
C ALA A 26 -11.69 15.17 -4.09
N GLY A 27 -12.60 14.25 -3.76
CA GLY A 27 -13.27 13.38 -4.70
C GLY A 27 -12.77 11.94 -4.73
N PHE A 28 -12.04 11.50 -3.69
CA PHE A 28 -11.73 10.08 -3.49
C PHE A 28 -12.96 9.31 -3.01
N ASP A 29 -13.09 8.07 -3.46
CA ASP A 29 -14.15 7.15 -3.03
C ASP A 29 -13.72 6.35 -1.79
N CYS A 30 -12.41 6.07 -1.69
CA CYS A 30 -11.82 5.26 -0.65
C CYS A 30 -10.53 5.87 -0.10
N TRP A 31 -10.08 5.33 1.04
CA TRP A 31 -8.80 5.66 1.66
C TRP A 31 -8.07 4.41 2.12
N ASP A 32 -6.74 4.44 2.06
CA ASP A 32 -5.85 3.43 2.60
C ASP A 32 -5.39 3.85 3.99
N PHE A 33 -5.61 2.95 4.98
CA PHE A 33 -5.23 3.21 6.36
C PHE A 33 -3.75 2.90 6.60
N SER A 34 -2.89 3.85 6.29
CA SER A 34 -1.45 3.74 6.52
C SER A 34 -1.13 3.82 8.01
N MET A 35 -0.70 2.71 8.63
CA MET A 35 -0.50 2.60 10.08
C MET A 35 0.96 2.71 10.52
N PHE A 36 1.79 3.48 9.81
CA PHE A 36 3.24 3.58 10.05
C PHE A 36 3.60 4.14 11.44
N GLU A 37 2.75 5.00 12.02
CA GLU A 37 2.95 5.54 13.36
C GLU A 37 2.60 4.54 14.49
N MET A 38 1.98 3.41 14.16
CA MET A 38 1.68 2.34 15.13
C MET A 38 2.94 1.73 15.72
N ALA A 39 3.99 1.56 14.90
CA ALA A 39 5.27 0.99 15.32
C ALA A 39 6.41 1.62 14.51
N ARG A 40 7.03 2.63 15.08
CA ARG A 40 8.19 3.30 14.45
C ARG A 40 9.48 2.53 14.74
N ILE A 41 10.33 2.43 13.73
CA ILE A 41 11.63 1.75 13.83
C ILE A 41 12.77 2.76 13.78
N ASP A 42 13.77 2.53 14.62
CA ASP A 42 15.07 3.16 14.45
C ASP A 42 15.87 2.38 13.39
N TRP A 43 15.99 2.96 12.21
CA TRP A 43 16.67 2.32 11.08
C TRP A 43 18.17 2.05 11.30
N SER A 44 18.81 2.73 12.28
CA SER A 44 20.22 2.50 12.60
C SER A 44 20.42 1.28 13.49
N THR A 45 19.43 0.97 14.34
CA THR A 45 19.49 -0.13 15.32
C THR A 45 18.50 -1.26 15.04
N TYR A 46 17.57 -1.07 14.11
CA TYR A 46 16.46 -1.98 13.81
C TYR A 46 15.59 -2.30 15.05
N LYS A 47 15.48 -1.34 15.98
CA LYS A 47 14.67 -1.48 17.19
C LYS A 47 13.44 -0.57 17.14
N LEU A 48 12.38 -1.01 17.81
CA LEU A 48 11.19 -0.19 18.03
C LEU A 48 11.54 1.08 18.80
N LYS A 49 11.04 2.21 18.29
CA LYS A 49 11.03 3.49 19.00
C LYS A 49 9.74 3.64 19.80
N GLU A 50 9.82 4.32 20.91
CA GLU A 50 8.61 4.74 21.61
C GLU A 50 7.77 5.67 20.73
N SER A 51 6.48 5.36 20.60
CA SER A 51 5.52 6.18 19.88
C SER A 51 4.42 6.67 20.81
N ASN A 52 4.07 7.95 20.69
CA ASN A 52 2.94 8.54 21.40
C ASN A 52 1.65 8.50 20.56
N HIS A 53 1.70 7.95 19.35
CA HIS A 53 0.55 7.85 18.50
C HIS A 53 -0.53 6.92 19.11
N PRO A 54 -1.84 7.24 19.00
CA PRO A 54 -2.90 6.40 19.56
C PRO A 54 -2.84 4.93 19.11
N LEU A 55 -2.50 4.66 17.86
CA LEU A 55 -2.34 3.28 17.33
C LEU A 55 -1.27 2.47 18.07
N ALA A 56 -0.29 3.11 18.70
CA ALA A 56 0.76 2.44 19.51
C ALA A 56 0.31 2.15 20.95
N LYS A 57 -0.80 2.71 21.41
CA LYS A 57 -1.28 2.61 22.80
C LYS A 57 -2.29 1.47 22.97
N ALA A 58 -2.73 1.25 24.20
CA ALA A 58 -3.67 0.19 24.53
C ALA A 58 -5.10 0.43 23.96
N ASP A 59 -5.46 1.68 23.73
CA ASP A 59 -6.75 2.14 23.23
C ASP A 59 -6.78 2.33 21.70
N TYR A 60 -5.85 1.72 20.99
CA TYR A 60 -5.72 1.81 19.52
C TYR A 60 -7.03 1.51 18.77
N ALA A 61 -7.81 0.56 19.28
CA ALA A 61 -9.09 0.20 18.67
C ALA A 61 -10.11 1.35 18.69
N ASP A 62 -10.10 2.16 19.75
CA ASP A 62 -11.01 3.30 19.85
C ASP A 62 -10.61 4.42 18.89
N PHE A 63 -9.31 4.57 18.63
CA PHE A 63 -8.82 5.47 17.59
C PHE A 63 -9.24 4.99 16.18
N ALA A 64 -9.08 3.70 15.87
CA ALA A 64 -9.55 3.14 14.59
C ALA A 64 -11.07 3.32 14.41
N LYS A 65 -11.88 3.08 15.46
CA LYS A 65 -13.34 3.35 15.45
C LYS A 65 -13.65 4.83 15.22
N LYS A 66 -12.84 5.73 15.77
CA LYS A 66 -12.99 7.16 15.57
C LYS A 66 -12.76 7.53 14.10
N LEU A 67 -11.71 7.03 13.47
CA LEU A 67 -11.44 7.26 12.04
C LEU A 67 -12.55 6.67 11.16
N LYS A 68 -13.06 5.48 11.49
CA LYS A 68 -14.21 4.89 10.80
C LYS A 68 -15.43 5.81 10.85
N ARG A 69 -15.77 6.39 12.02
CA ARG A 69 -16.89 7.32 12.13
C ARG A 69 -16.70 8.57 11.26
N VAL A 70 -15.49 9.13 11.26
CA VAL A 70 -15.16 10.27 10.38
C VAL A 70 -15.37 9.90 8.91
N ALA A 71 -14.89 8.71 8.50
CA ALA A 71 -15.07 8.24 7.14
C ALA A 71 -16.55 8.08 6.78
N ASP A 72 -17.37 7.53 7.69
CA ASP A 72 -18.81 7.40 7.50
C ASP A 72 -19.52 8.76 7.38
N ASP A 73 -19.14 9.74 8.20
CA ASP A 73 -19.72 11.09 8.17
C ASP A 73 -19.46 11.80 6.84
N TYR A 74 -18.36 11.49 6.17
CA TYR A 74 -18.01 12.09 4.87
C TYR A 74 -18.26 11.16 3.67
N GLY A 75 -18.78 9.96 3.89
CA GLY A 75 -19.16 9.01 2.83
C GLY A 75 -17.98 8.45 2.04
N ILE A 76 -16.81 8.28 2.69
CA ILE A 76 -15.60 7.66 2.12
C ILE A 76 -15.33 6.31 2.81
N GLU A 77 -14.92 5.28 2.07
CA GLU A 77 -14.73 3.93 2.59
C GLU A 77 -13.24 3.61 2.79
N CYS A 78 -12.89 2.89 3.86
CA CYS A 78 -11.58 2.24 3.94
C CYS A 78 -11.59 1.00 3.04
N ASN A 79 -10.75 0.96 1.99
CA ASN A 79 -10.65 -0.22 1.12
C ASN A 79 -9.55 -1.17 1.58
N GLN A 80 -8.39 -0.63 1.89
CA GLN A 80 -7.21 -1.38 2.34
C GLN A 80 -6.47 -0.61 3.41
N SER A 81 -5.44 -1.23 3.95
CA SER A 81 -4.54 -0.61 4.92
C SER A 81 -3.12 -1.05 4.69
N HIS A 82 -2.16 -0.27 5.16
CA HIS A 82 -0.75 -0.62 5.17
C HIS A 82 -0.26 -0.78 6.62
N ALA A 83 0.20 -1.99 6.97
CA ALA A 83 0.79 -2.28 8.28
C ALA A 83 2.13 -1.55 8.46
N PRO A 84 2.58 -1.32 9.71
CA PRO A 84 3.92 -0.80 9.94
C PRO A 84 4.99 -1.79 9.48
N PHE A 85 6.14 -1.28 9.06
CA PHE A 85 7.24 -2.07 8.49
C PHE A 85 8.62 -1.58 9.03
N PRO A 86 9.70 -2.38 8.87
CA PRO A 86 9.76 -3.73 8.30
C PRO A 86 9.15 -4.77 9.26
N SER A 87 8.39 -5.71 8.71
CA SER A 87 7.54 -6.65 9.45
C SER A 87 8.26 -7.40 10.56
N LYS A 88 9.51 -7.83 10.31
CA LYS A 88 10.34 -8.54 11.29
C LYS A 88 10.70 -7.69 12.50
N ALA A 89 11.01 -6.41 12.31
CA ALA A 89 11.40 -5.51 13.41
C ALA A 89 10.18 -5.02 14.20
N VAL A 90 9.04 -4.86 13.53
CA VAL A 90 7.77 -4.47 14.13
C VAL A 90 7.25 -5.60 15.04
N GLY A 91 7.27 -6.84 14.57
CA GLY A 91 6.84 -8.01 15.32
C GLY A 91 5.34 -8.33 15.19
N MET A 92 5.00 -9.57 15.51
CA MET A 92 3.69 -10.18 15.25
C MET A 92 2.52 -9.47 15.93
N ASP A 93 2.71 -8.97 17.16
CA ASP A 93 1.62 -8.30 17.91
C ASP A 93 1.13 -7.03 17.19
N TYR A 94 2.05 -6.25 16.62
CA TYR A 94 1.68 -5.06 15.86
C TYR A 94 1.08 -5.41 14.49
N LEU A 95 1.55 -6.48 13.84
CA LEU A 95 0.96 -6.95 12.59
C LEU A 95 -0.48 -7.47 12.80
N LYS A 96 -0.73 -8.23 13.87
CA LYS A 96 -2.09 -8.65 14.25
C LYS A 96 -2.99 -7.45 14.59
N ARG A 97 -2.45 -6.47 15.32
CA ARG A 97 -3.15 -5.20 15.60
C ARG A 97 -3.50 -4.44 14.31
N ALA A 98 -2.60 -4.43 13.32
CA ALA A 98 -2.89 -3.81 12.04
C ALA A 98 -4.06 -4.48 11.31
N ILE A 99 -4.13 -5.82 11.33
CA ILE A 99 -5.26 -6.58 10.77
C ILE A 99 -6.56 -6.22 11.49
N GLU A 100 -6.56 -6.16 12.82
CA GLU A 100 -7.72 -5.77 13.61
C GLU A 100 -8.16 -4.32 13.31
N CYS A 101 -7.22 -3.36 13.28
CA CYS A 101 -7.52 -1.97 12.94
C CYS A 101 -8.11 -1.84 11.53
N THR A 102 -7.62 -2.64 10.57
CA THR A 102 -8.18 -2.71 9.22
C THR A 102 -9.65 -3.11 9.25
N ALA A 103 -9.99 -4.18 9.96
CA ALA A 103 -11.36 -4.63 10.12
C ALA A 103 -12.25 -3.56 10.77
N ILE A 104 -11.77 -2.92 11.85
CA ILE A 104 -12.48 -1.84 12.56
C ILE A 104 -12.76 -0.66 11.62
N ALA A 105 -11.81 -0.28 10.78
CA ALA A 105 -11.96 0.78 9.79
C ALA A 105 -12.89 0.39 8.62
N GLY A 106 -13.23 -0.89 8.47
CA GLY A 106 -14.07 -1.42 7.40
C GLY A 106 -13.29 -1.97 6.20
N GLY A 107 -11.96 -1.90 6.24
CA GLY A 107 -11.06 -2.42 5.20
C GLY A 107 -11.12 -3.94 5.07
N LYS A 108 -10.78 -4.44 3.88
CA LYS A 108 -10.83 -5.87 3.56
C LYS A 108 -9.46 -6.48 3.28
N ILE A 109 -8.45 -5.64 3.09
CA ILE A 109 -7.08 -6.05 2.77
C ILE A 109 -6.13 -5.25 3.67
N CYS A 110 -5.17 -5.96 4.31
CA CYS A 110 -4.07 -5.36 5.05
C CYS A 110 -2.76 -5.72 4.34
N ILE A 111 -2.05 -4.71 3.82
CA ILE A 111 -0.75 -4.91 3.20
C ILE A 111 0.28 -5.14 4.30
N ILE A 112 1.02 -6.24 4.21
CA ILE A 112 2.09 -6.64 5.13
C ILE A 112 3.29 -7.06 4.30
N HIS A 113 4.36 -6.28 4.35
CA HIS A 113 5.56 -6.54 3.58
C HIS A 113 6.21 -7.89 3.93
N PRO A 114 6.74 -8.63 2.93
CA PRO A 114 7.67 -9.72 3.20
C PRO A 114 8.98 -9.16 3.77
N ASP A 115 9.83 -10.00 4.34
CA ASP A 115 11.24 -9.63 4.54
C ASP A 115 11.94 -9.72 3.17
N ASN A 116 12.57 -8.62 2.76
CA ASN A 116 13.18 -8.45 1.44
C ASN A 116 14.18 -9.54 1.06
N ASN A 117 14.82 -10.16 2.06
CA ASN A 117 15.97 -11.04 1.88
C ASN A 117 15.66 -12.51 2.21
N LEU A 118 14.42 -12.83 2.53
CA LEU A 118 13.98 -14.18 2.83
C LEU A 118 13.31 -14.81 1.60
N SER A 119 13.44 -16.15 1.50
CA SER A 119 12.74 -16.95 0.49
C SER A 119 11.23 -16.97 0.73
N ALA A 120 10.48 -17.42 -0.28
CA ALA A 120 9.04 -17.63 -0.18
C ALA A 120 8.66 -18.55 0.99
N GLU A 121 9.41 -19.64 1.20
CA GLU A 121 9.19 -20.62 2.27
C GLU A 121 9.47 -20.04 3.66
N GLU A 122 10.42 -19.12 3.76
CA GLU A 122 10.75 -18.44 5.01
C GLU A 122 9.72 -17.35 5.34
N ASN A 123 9.32 -16.53 4.36
CA ASN A 123 8.27 -15.53 4.50
C ASN A 123 6.89 -16.16 4.79
N ALA A 124 6.62 -17.36 4.23
CA ALA A 124 5.39 -18.11 4.49
C ALA A 124 5.17 -18.41 5.99
N LYS A 125 6.23 -18.55 6.79
CA LYS A 125 6.10 -18.78 8.23
C LYS A 125 5.38 -17.62 8.92
N MET A 126 5.73 -16.38 8.59
CA MET A 126 5.09 -15.17 9.11
C MET A 126 3.61 -15.12 8.69
N TYR A 127 3.34 -15.31 7.39
CA TYR A 127 1.96 -15.26 6.90
C TYR A 127 1.09 -16.35 7.50
N ASN A 128 1.59 -17.58 7.61
CA ASN A 128 0.87 -18.69 8.26
C ASN A 128 0.54 -18.42 9.73
N GLU A 129 1.39 -17.67 10.47
CA GLU A 129 1.11 -17.25 11.84
C GLU A 129 0.06 -16.14 11.91
N LEU A 130 -0.07 -15.30 10.88
CA LEU A 130 -1.05 -14.21 10.79
C LEU A 130 -2.41 -14.66 10.28
N LEU A 131 -2.47 -15.70 9.45
CA LEU A 131 -3.70 -16.17 8.80
C LEU A 131 -4.87 -16.46 9.76
N PRO A 132 -4.68 -17.08 10.94
CA PRO A 132 -5.78 -17.27 11.88
C PRO A 132 -6.44 -15.95 12.29
N CYS A 133 -5.64 -14.92 12.60
CA CYS A 133 -6.12 -13.58 12.92
C CYS A 133 -6.81 -12.92 11.72
N ALA A 134 -6.22 -13.02 10.52
CA ALA A 134 -6.79 -12.49 9.29
C ALA A 134 -8.18 -13.08 9.00
N LYS A 135 -8.34 -14.39 9.17
CA LYS A 135 -9.63 -15.09 9.01
C LYS A 135 -10.65 -14.70 10.08
N GLU A 136 -10.24 -14.58 11.33
CA GLU A 136 -11.10 -14.15 12.43
C GLU A 136 -11.72 -12.78 12.15
N TYR A 137 -10.90 -11.83 11.67
CA TYR A 137 -11.36 -10.48 11.34
C TYR A 137 -11.95 -10.33 9.93
N GLY A 138 -11.88 -11.36 9.09
CA GLY A 138 -12.38 -11.31 7.70
C GLY A 138 -11.59 -10.35 6.81
N VAL A 139 -10.28 -10.16 7.10
CA VAL A 139 -9.35 -9.29 6.38
C VAL A 139 -8.31 -10.16 5.68
N LYS A 140 -8.10 -9.97 4.39
CA LYS A 140 -7.01 -10.63 3.66
C LYS A 140 -5.68 -9.94 3.94
N ILE A 141 -4.61 -10.71 3.92
CA ILE A 141 -3.26 -10.18 3.92
C ILE A 141 -2.81 -10.03 2.47
N ALA A 142 -2.28 -8.88 2.08
CA ALA A 142 -1.62 -8.73 0.81
C ALA A 142 -0.09 -8.61 1.03
N THR A 143 0.67 -9.51 0.39
CA THR A 143 2.13 -9.33 0.27
C THR A 143 2.43 -8.42 -0.89
N GLU A 144 3.58 -7.72 -0.87
CA GLU A 144 3.93 -6.70 -1.83
C GLU A 144 5.27 -7.00 -2.51
N ASN A 145 5.45 -6.53 -3.76
CA ASN A 145 6.72 -6.62 -4.46
C ASN A 145 7.70 -5.56 -3.93
N MET A 146 8.84 -6.02 -3.45
CA MET A 146 9.85 -5.20 -2.81
C MET A 146 11.06 -4.95 -3.72
N TRP A 147 11.94 -4.08 -3.26
CA TRP A 147 13.25 -3.82 -3.89
C TRP A 147 14.35 -3.66 -2.83
N ASN A 148 15.58 -3.92 -3.24
CA ASN A 148 16.78 -3.59 -2.49
C ASN A 148 17.63 -2.59 -3.29
N TRP A 149 18.66 -2.02 -2.69
CA TRP A 149 19.56 -1.07 -3.33
C TRP A 149 20.99 -1.57 -3.36
N ASP A 150 21.58 -1.64 -4.55
CA ASP A 150 23.00 -1.92 -4.74
C ASP A 150 23.78 -0.59 -4.81
N ASN A 151 24.45 -0.25 -3.71
CA ASN A 151 25.23 0.98 -3.63
C ASN A 151 26.43 0.99 -4.59
N SER A 152 26.96 -0.17 -4.97
CA SER A 152 28.11 -0.27 -5.86
C SER A 152 27.75 0.04 -7.31
N LEU A 153 26.55 -0.32 -7.73
CA LEU A 153 25.99 -0.10 -9.06
C LEU A 153 25.03 1.09 -9.12
N ASN A 154 24.75 1.71 -7.98
CA ASN A 154 23.79 2.80 -7.83
C ASN A 154 22.45 2.53 -8.52
N LYS A 155 21.88 1.36 -8.24
CA LYS A 155 20.58 0.93 -8.81
C LYS A 155 19.82 0.02 -7.89
N SER A 156 18.52 -0.15 -8.16
CA SER A 156 17.71 -1.17 -7.50
C SER A 156 18.21 -2.57 -7.87
N CYS A 157 17.98 -3.53 -6.98
CA CYS A 157 18.29 -4.94 -7.18
C CYS A 157 17.22 -5.81 -6.54
N PHE A 158 17.32 -7.12 -6.79
CA PHE A 158 16.34 -8.11 -6.37
C PHE A 158 16.03 -8.05 -4.87
N ALA A 159 14.74 -8.22 -4.57
CA ALA A 159 14.19 -8.45 -3.23
C ALA A 159 13.01 -9.42 -3.33
N ALA A 160 12.40 -9.78 -2.21
CA ALA A 160 11.22 -10.65 -2.20
C ALA A 160 10.09 -10.08 -3.06
N CYS A 161 9.42 -10.94 -3.80
CA CYS A 161 8.32 -10.61 -4.71
C CYS A 161 8.68 -9.66 -5.88
N ALA A 162 9.97 -9.39 -6.13
CA ALA A 162 10.40 -8.45 -7.16
C ALA A 162 10.15 -8.93 -8.59
N THR A 163 10.10 -10.24 -8.83
CA THR A 163 9.74 -10.84 -10.12
C THR A 163 8.38 -11.52 -10.05
N ALA A 164 7.71 -11.64 -11.19
CA ALA A 164 6.41 -12.31 -11.26
C ALA A 164 6.47 -13.75 -10.78
N GLU A 165 7.54 -14.47 -11.11
CA GLU A 165 7.75 -15.87 -10.68
C GLU A 165 7.90 -15.96 -9.15
N ASP A 166 8.78 -15.13 -8.57
CA ASP A 166 9.02 -15.12 -7.13
C ASP A 166 7.78 -14.64 -6.36
N PHE A 167 7.05 -13.66 -6.90
CA PHE A 167 5.82 -13.16 -6.29
C PHE A 167 4.73 -14.24 -6.25
N LYS A 168 4.49 -14.94 -7.38
CA LYS A 168 3.57 -16.08 -7.41
C LYS A 168 3.98 -17.14 -6.40
N LYS A 169 5.28 -17.45 -6.31
CA LYS A 169 5.80 -18.43 -5.37
C LYS A 169 5.52 -18.04 -3.91
N HIS A 170 5.69 -16.77 -3.54
CA HIS A 170 5.38 -16.28 -2.18
C HIS A 170 3.91 -16.48 -1.79
N ILE A 171 2.99 -16.37 -2.74
CA ILE A 171 1.57 -16.61 -2.50
C ILE A 171 1.26 -18.10 -2.50
N ASP A 172 1.73 -18.81 -3.52
CA ASP A 172 1.36 -20.21 -3.78
C ASP A 172 1.92 -21.18 -2.73
N VAL A 173 3.08 -20.89 -2.11
CA VAL A 173 3.64 -21.72 -1.04
C VAL A 173 2.78 -21.68 0.24
N VAL A 174 2.10 -20.60 0.50
CA VAL A 174 1.13 -20.47 1.61
C VAL A 174 -0.18 -21.18 1.25
N ASN A 175 -0.59 -21.10 -0.02
CA ASN A 175 -1.77 -21.79 -0.57
C ASN A 175 -3.05 -21.53 0.26
N ASP A 176 -3.30 -20.28 0.60
CA ASP A 176 -4.48 -19.84 1.36
C ASP A 176 -5.14 -18.64 0.69
N PRO A 177 -6.48 -18.63 0.47
CA PRO A 177 -7.18 -17.54 -0.20
C PRO A 177 -7.15 -16.20 0.56
N TYR A 178 -6.69 -16.20 1.80
CA TYR A 178 -6.48 -15.01 2.61
C TYR A 178 -5.09 -14.38 2.43
N LEU A 179 -4.18 -14.98 1.63
CA LEU A 179 -2.96 -14.32 1.17
C LEU A 179 -3.08 -13.99 -0.31
N VAL A 180 -2.93 -12.71 -0.66
CA VAL A 180 -3.10 -12.17 -2.01
C VAL A 180 -1.93 -11.24 -2.37
N ALA A 181 -1.90 -10.74 -3.62
CA ALA A 181 -0.91 -9.77 -4.05
C ALA A 181 -1.42 -8.33 -3.92
N CYS A 182 -0.57 -7.45 -3.40
CA CYS A 182 -0.56 -6.03 -3.66
C CYS A 182 0.59 -5.73 -4.61
N LEU A 183 0.33 -5.23 -5.80
CA LEU A 183 1.39 -4.81 -6.71
C LEU A 183 1.65 -3.31 -6.56
N ASP A 184 2.85 -2.96 -6.11
CA ASP A 184 3.36 -1.62 -6.26
C ASP A 184 3.89 -1.45 -7.69
N LEU A 185 3.26 -0.53 -8.43
CA LEU A 185 3.57 -0.29 -9.83
C LEU A 185 4.92 0.37 -10.01
N GLY A 186 5.29 1.25 -9.10
CA GLY A 186 6.57 1.94 -9.14
C GLY A 186 7.74 1.00 -8.89
N HIS A 187 7.64 0.13 -7.88
CA HIS A 187 8.64 -0.91 -7.62
C HIS A 187 8.80 -1.86 -8.83
N ALA A 188 7.67 -2.25 -9.45
CA ALA A 188 7.69 -3.12 -10.63
C ALA A 188 8.38 -2.49 -11.84
N GLU A 189 8.39 -1.15 -11.95
CA GLU A 189 8.99 -0.41 -13.05
C GLU A 189 10.47 -0.01 -12.80
N MET A 190 11.00 -0.24 -11.58
CA MET A 190 12.40 0.07 -11.27
C MET A 190 13.35 -0.87 -11.97
N VAL A 191 14.29 -0.29 -12.74
CA VAL A 191 15.30 -1.04 -13.51
C VAL A 191 16.31 -1.70 -12.57
N GLY A 192 16.34 -3.03 -12.57
CA GLY A 192 17.27 -3.84 -11.76
C GLY A 192 16.56 -4.69 -10.69
N SER A 193 15.33 -4.36 -10.30
CA SER A 193 14.50 -5.18 -9.43
C SER A 193 13.24 -5.70 -10.15
N GLY A 194 12.43 -4.80 -10.72
CA GLY A 194 11.16 -5.16 -11.35
C GLY A 194 11.29 -5.69 -12.77
N GLU A 195 10.22 -6.31 -13.26
CA GLU A 195 10.08 -6.85 -14.64
C GLU A 195 9.11 -6.01 -15.49
N GLY A 196 8.68 -4.85 -14.98
CA GLY A 196 7.67 -3.99 -15.58
C GLY A 196 6.24 -4.32 -15.11
N ALA A 197 5.54 -3.29 -14.64
CA ALA A 197 4.20 -3.44 -14.08
C ALA A 197 3.20 -4.12 -15.03
N PRO A 198 3.13 -3.82 -16.34
CA PRO A 198 2.19 -4.47 -17.26
C PRO A 198 2.41 -5.97 -17.38
N TYR A 199 3.65 -6.43 -17.36
CA TYR A 199 3.97 -7.86 -17.36
C TYR A 199 3.56 -8.52 -16.04
N MET A 200 3.96 -7.95 -14.91
CA MET A 200 3.66 -8.50 -13.59
C MET A 200 2.14 -8.55 -13.33
N ILE A 201 1.37 -7.55 -13.76
CA ILE A 201 -0.10 -7.55 -13.67
C ILE A 201 -0.68 -8.78 -14.36
N ARG A 202 -0.28 -9.05 -15.61
CA ARG A 202 -0.79 -10.19 -16.38
C ARG A 202 -0.42 -11.53 -15.74
N GLU A 203 0.82 -11.67 -15.28
CA GLU A 203 1.32 -12.89 -14.66
C GLU A 203 0.67 -13.18 -13.28
N LEU A 204 0.38 -12.16 -12.49
CA LEU A 204 -0.31 -12.32 -11.21
C LEU A 204 -1.80 -12.69 -11.41
N GLY A 205 -2.45 -12.13 -12.44
CA GLY A 205 -3.85 -12.42 -12.75
C GLY A 205 -4.76 -12.25 -11.53
N SER A 206 -5.54 -13.27 -11.19
CA SER A 206 -6.49 -13.23 -10.06
C SER A 206 -5.85 -13.17 -8.66
N ARG A 207 -4.53 -13.39 -8.54
CA ARG A 207 -3.81 -13.18 -7.28
C ARG A 207 -3.72 -11.71 -6.91
N LEU A 208 -3.74 -10.81 -7.92
CA LEU A 208 -3.67 -9.37 -7.74
C LEU A 208 -5.01 -8.82 -7.22
N GLN A 209 -5.04 -8.35 -5.98
CA GLN A 209 -6.26 -7.84 -5.35
C GLN A 209 -6.09 -6.45 -4.73
N ALA A 210 -4.87 -5.94 -4.65
CA ALA A 210 -4.57 -4.58 -4.20
C ALA A 210 -3.49 -3.95 -5.09
N LEU A 211 -3.45 -2.64 -5.12
CA LEU A 211 -2.44 -1.86 -5.84
C LEU A 211 -1.89 -0.75 -4.94
N HIS A 212 -0.60 -0.49 -5.10
CA HIS A 212 0.03 0.78 -4.77
C HIS A 212 0.46 1.46 -6.06
N ILE A 213 0.01 2.69 -6.25
CA ILE A 213 0.15 3.40 -7.52
C ILE A 213 0.88 4.72 -7.30
N HIS A 214 2.07 4.83 -7.85
CA HIS A 214 2.83 6.07 -7.91
C HIS A 214 3.66 6.13 -9.19
N ASP A 215 4.23 7.27 -9.50
CA ASP A 215 5.14 7.45 -10.62
C ASP A 215 6.59 7.60 -10.13
N ASN A 216 7.54 7.19 -10.97
CA ASN A 216 8.96 7.37 -10.73
C ASN A 216 9.74 7.51 -12.05
N ASP A 217 11.06 7.72 -11.95
CA ASP A 217 11.94 7.85 -13.10
C ASP A 217 12.50 6.51 -13.61
N LYS A 218 11.99 5.37 -13.09
CA LYS A 218 12.45 4.00 -13.29
C LYS A 218 13.82 3.70 -12.67
N HIS A 219 14.42 4.66 -11.97
CA HIS A 219 15.68 4.49 -11.26
C HIS A 219 15.49 4.42 -9.76
N GLY A 220 14.79 5.38 -9.19
CA GLY A 220 14.55 5.48 -7.75
C GLY A 220 13.09 5.43 -7.39
N ASP A 221 12.82 5.01 -6.17
CA ASP A 221 11.48 4.93 -5.59
C ASP A 221 11.00 6.32 -5.16
N SER A 222 10.42 7.05 -6.12
CA SER A 222 10.15 8.49 -6.00
C SER A 222 8.78 8.83 -5.44
N HIS A 223 7.83 7.90 -5.42
CA HIS A 223 6.46 8.06 -4.93
C HIS A 223 5.79 9.39 -5.37
N GLN A 224 5.90 9.70 -6.67
CA GLN A 224 5.30 10.90 -7.24
C GLN A 224 3.90 10.64 -7.80
N ILE A 225 3.16 11.71 -8.03
CA ILE A 225 1.82 11.65 -8.62
C ILE A 225 1.87 10.97 -10.00
N PRO A 226 0.95 10.04 -10.33
CA PRO A 226 0.89 9.40 -11.64
C PRO A 226 0.88 10.40 -12.81
N PHE A 227 1.52 10.05 -13.92
CA PHE A 227 1.71 10.86 -15.13
C PHE A 227 2.68 12.04 -14.99
N SER A 228 3.46 12.11 -13.93
CA SER A 228 4.42 13.20 -13.73
C SER A 228 5.86 12.84 -14.10
N MET A 229 6.16 11.54 -14.26
CA MET A 229 7.52 11.06 -14.52
C MET A 229 7.60 10.10 -15.74
N LYS A 230 8.08 8.85 -15.57
CA LYS A 230 8.43 7.99 -16.71
C LYS A 230 7.59 6.70 -16.86
N ILE A 231 6.71 6.41 -15.95
CA ILE A 231 5.89 5.19 -16.03
C ILE A 231 4.82 5.35 -17.12
N ASP A 232 4.67 4.34 -17.98
CA ASP A 232 3.64 4.33 -19.03
C ASP A 232 2.33 3.77 -18.49
N PHE A 233 1.49 4.67 -17.98
CA PHE A 233 0.18 4.31 -17.46
C PHE A 233 -0.82 3.84 -18.55
N ASN A 234 -0.55 4.03 -19.84
CA ASN A 234 -1.41 3.47 -20.89
C ASN A 234 -1.21 1.95 -20.99
N GLU A 235 0.04 1.46 -20.90
CA GLU A 235 0.32 0.03 -20.88
C GLU A 235 -0.17 -0.65 -19.59
N ILE A 236 -0.07 0.04 -18.46
CA ILE A 236 -0.64 -0.41 -17.18
C ILE A 236 -2.17 -0.52 -17.28
N ALA A 237 -2.85 0.48 -17.85
CA ALA A 237 -4.29 0.47 -18.02
C ALA A 237 -4.76 -0.72 -18.86
N LYS A 238 -4.06 -1.02 -19.97
CA LYS A 238 -4.33 -2.21 -20.81
C LYS A 238 -4.15 -3.50 -20.00
N ALA A 239 -3.05 -3.62 -19.24
CA ALA A 239 -2.79 -4.82 -18.47
C ALA A 239 -3.85 -5.06 -17.38
N LEU A 240 -4.29 -4.02 -16.68
CA LEU A 240 -5.37 -4.11 -15.70
C LEU A 240 -6.69 -4.52 -16.34
N LYS A 241 -6.97 -4.01 -17.55
CA LYS A 241 -8.13 -4.41 -18.34
C LYS A 241 -8.04 -5.88 -18.79
N ASP A 242 -6.87 -6.33 -19.26
CA ASP A 242 -6.64 -7.70 -19.73
C ASP A 242 -6.99 -8.74 -18.66
N ILE A 243 -6.67 -8.46 -17.40
CA ILE A 243 -6.98 -9.34 -16.27
C ILE A 243 -8.36 -9.08 -15.65
N ASN A 244 -9.11 -8.11 -16.18
CA ASN A 244 -10.39 -7.68 -15.62
C ASN A 244 -10.26 -7.33 -14.11
N TYR A 245 -9.26 -6.50 -13.76
CA TYR A 245 -9.02 -6.10 -12.38
C TYR A 245 -10.25 -5.43 -11.75
N GLN A 246 -10.63 -5.86 -10.54
CA GLN A 246 -11.86 -5.43 -9.88
C GLN A 246 -11.62 -4.62 -8.60
N GLY A 247 -10.36 -4.48 -8.18
CA GLY A 247 -10.01 -3.71 -6.98
C GLY A 247 -10.04 -2.20 -7.18
N GLU A 248 -9.68 -1.47 -6.17
CA GLU A 248 -9.56 -0.02 -6.16
C GLU A 248 -8.21 0.43 -6.74
N LEU A 249 -8.19 1.65 -7.28
CA LEU A 249 -6.96 2.32 -7.72
C LEU A 249 -6.40 3.13 -6.56
N THR A 250 -5.56 2.50 -5.74
CA THR A 250 -5.01 3.13 -4.53
C THR A 250 -3.68 3.81 -4.83
N LEU A 251 -3.65 5.14 -4.73
CA LEU A 251 -2.41 5.90 -4.86
C LEU A 251 -1.56 5.77 -3.60
N GLU A 252 -0.25 5.56 -3.78
CA GLU A 252 0.78 5.66 -2.75
C GLU A 252 1.84 6.69 -3.19
N ALA A 253 1.36 7.90 -3.52
CA ALA A 253 2.20 9.01 -3.95
C ALA A 253 2.60 9.89 -2.74
N ASP A 254 3.15 9.28 -1.71
CA ASP A 254 3.35 9.86 -0.38
C ASP A 254 4.36 11.01 -0.37
N ARG A 255 5.33 11.04 -1.29
CA ARG A 255 6.29 12.15 -1.43
C ARG A 255 5.76 13.34 -2.22
N TYR A 256 4.69 13.15 -3.00
CA TYR A 256 4.12 14.26 -3.76
C TYR A 256 3.60 15.38 -2.85
N LEU A 257 2.99 15.04 -1.70
CA LEU A 257 2.47 16.03 -0.77
C LEU A 257 3.55 16.71 0.10
N GLU A 258 4.80 16.29 0.05
CA GLU A 258 5.92 16.97 0.72
C GLU A 258 6.16 18.40 0.20
N ALA A 259 5.75 18.68 -1.05
CA ALA A 259 5.80 20.01 -1.63
C ALA A 259 4.71 20.99 -1.08
N TYR A 260 3.80 20.48 -0.27
CA TYR A 260 2.66 21.21 0.29
C TYR A 260 2.80 21.39 1.80
N ASN A 261 2.01 22.28 2.35
CA ASN A 261 1.89 22.51 3.79
C ASN A 261 0.41 22.55 4.22
N LYS A 262 0.14 22.67 5.52
CA LYS A 262 -1.22 22.65 6.07
C LYS A 262 -2.20 23.66 5.43
N ASP A 263 -1.72 24.75 4.85
CA ASP A 263 -2.55 25.81 4.32
C ASP A 263 -2.96 25.57 2.85
N ASN A 264 -2.17 24.78 2.12
CA ASN A 264 -2.40 24.50 0.69
C ASN A 264 -2.45 23.02 0.32
N ILE A 265 -2.36 22.09 1.28
CA ILE A 265 -2.34 20.65 1.03
C ILE A 265 -3.60 20.14 0.30
N PHE A 266 -4.74 20.81 0.51
CA PHE A 266 -5.98 20.44 -0.17
C PHE A 266 -5.88 20.58 -1.70
N GLU A 267 -5.10 21.55 -2.20
CA GLU A 267 -4.83 21.67 -3.65
C GLU A 267 -4.03 20.45 -4.17
N GLY A 268 -3.06 19.97 -3.38
CA GLY A 268 -2.33 18.74 -3.71
C GLY A 268 -3.25 17.51 -3.75
N MET A 269 -4.13 17.38 -2.75
CA MET A 269 -5.10 16.28 -2.68
C MET A 269 -6.05 16.24 -3.86
N LYS A 270 -6.53 17.41 -4.33
CA LYS A 270 -7.37 17.51 -5.55
C LYS A 270 -6.63 17.01 -6.79
N LYS A 271 -5.36 17.39 -6.95
CA LYS A 271 -4.54 16.94 -8.08
C LYS A 271 -4.30 15.42 -8.03
N LEU A 272 -4.11 14.83 -6.83
CA LEU A 272 -4.03 13.39 -6.67
C LEU A 272 -5.34 12.71 -7.14
N ALA A 273 -6.50 13.22 -6.72
CA ALA A 273 -7.79 12.69 -7.15
C ALA A 273 -8.01 12.83 -8.66
N GLU A 274 -7.66 13.96 -9.27
CA GLU A 274 -7.71 14.17 -10.72
C GLU A 274 -6.82 13.16 -11.47
N SER A 275 -5.60 12.91 -10.95
CA SER A 275 -4.67 11.93 -11.52
C SER A 275 -5.22 10.51 -11.43
N ALA A 276 -5.79 10.11 -10.29
CA ALA A 276 -6.41 8.79 -10.12
C ALA A 276 -7.63 8.62 -11.05
N ARG A 277 -8.47 9.65 -11.20
CA ARG A 277 -9.61 9.62 -12.15
C ARG A 277 -9.14 9.52 -13.61
N ARG A 278 -8.05 10.19 -13.96
CA ARG A 278 -7.43 10.04 -15.29
C ARG A 278 -7.02 8.60 -15.57
N LEU A 279 -6.42 7.91 -14.58
CA LEU A 279 -6.08 6.48 -14.73
C LEU A 279 -7.33 5.60 -14.85
N GLU A 280 -8.36 5.87 -14.05
CA GLU A 280 -9.65 5.18 -14.15
C GLU A 280 -10.25 5.30 -15.57
N GLU A 281 -10.20 6.48 -16.14
CA GLU A 281 -10.70 6.73 -17.53
C GLU A 281 -9.86 5.98 -18.57
N LEU A 282 -8.53 5.95 -18.41
CA LEU A 282 -7.65 5.17 -19.30
C LEU A 282 -8.02 3.68 -19.29
N ILE A 283 -8.25 3.10 -18.11
CA ILE A 283 -8.63 1.68 -17.99
C ILE A 283 -10.00 1.41 -18.64
N LYS A 284 -10.96 2.31 -18.48
CA LYS A 284 -12.28 2.19 -19.15
C LYS A 284 -12.18 2.19 -20.67
N ASN A 285 -11.25 2.97 -21.23
CA ASN A 285 -11.08 3.20 -22.66
C ASN A 285 -10.03 2.27 -23.31
N ALA A 286 -9.24 1.54 -22.55
CA ALA A 286 -8.27 0.54 -23.04
C ALA A 286 -8.99 -0.74 -23.51
#